data_b3d26178ce1c503b53f3de228be8ca36
#
_entry.id   b3d26178ce1c503b53f3de228be8ca36
#
_cell.length_a   1.000
_cell.length_b   1.000
_cell.length_c   1.000
_cell.angle_alpha   90.00
_cell.angle_beta   90.00
_cell.angle_gamma   90.00
#
_symmetry.space_group_name_H-M   'P 1'
#
loop_
_entity.id
_entity.type
_entity.pdbx_description
1 polymer ?
#
loop_
_entity_poly.entity_id
_entity_poly.type
_entity_poly.pdbx_seq_one_letter_code
_entity_poly.pdbx_strand_id
1 'polypeptide(L)'
;MSSPQKDAMSGLGKLFETIGAWSYDHRWVVLIASFAVWGVAGYFGASARIDNSVAAFFDTDDPTYGAYLEYREEFESDEIAYIVYRTEGGVWNLDTMRRIEQLTAALEDEVPFVKEVTSLSNAEFMEGAPPDDILVYDLLADFPESQDGLYLIRDKVMKKPIYVGGLVSGDSELGAVIVEMTRSGVDSVDEIRLDPNGGDGLHNLYPQVSFEAIEAILARPEYEGIQFFHTGDVAINATYNTVFIEEDLPVLMGLSFLVIALSLALVFRRPVGVIGPFMVIAFAMAISVATIGLIGWDIDFLFGLIPTLLITVGVADSVHMLSEFSIYERRLGDRRDAIRRTLYLVGPPCLL
;
A
#
# COMPACT_ATOMS: atom_id res chain seq x y z
N MET A 1 -30.52 19.37 25.73
CA MET A 1 -30.28 18.00 26.22
C MET A 1 -31.46 17.61 27.11
N SER A 2 -32.08 16.47 26.82
CA SER A 2 -33.18 15.90 27.62
C SER A 2 -32.67 15.41 28.99
N SER A 3 -33.55 15.36 30.02
CA SER A 3 -33.19 14.94 31.38
C SER A 3 -32.45 13.61 31.49
N PRO A 4 -32.79 12.53 30.72
CA PRO A 4 -32.06 11.24 30.74
C PRO A 4 -30.63 11.35 30.29
N GLN A 5 -30.34 12.24 29.36
CA GLN A 5 -28.97 12.44 28.82
C GLN A 5 -28.05 13.19 29.80
N LYS A 6 -28.63 14.11 30.61
CA LYS A 6 -27.94 14.77 31.72
C LYS A 6 -27.58 13.78 32.83
N ASP A 7 -28.49 12.86 33.16
CA ASP A 7 -28.29 11.89 34.23
C ASP A 7 -27.26 10.82 33.82
N ALA A 8 -27.29 10.36 32.57
CA ALA A 8 -26.27 9.45 32.02
C ALA A 8 -24.85 10.07 31.99
N MET A 9 -24.75 11.32 31.56
CA MET A 9 -23.45 12.04 31.58
C MET A 9 -22.95 12.27 33.02
N SER A 10 -23.81 12.50 33.99
CA SER A 10 -23.41 12.61 35.40
C SER A 10 -22.92 11.28 35.98
N GLY A 11 -23.49 10.17 35.56
CA GLY A 11 -23.09 8.82 35.95
C GLY A 11 -21.69 8.48 35.37
N LEU A 12 -21.46 8.72 34.08
CA LEU A 12 -20.15 8.56 33.44
C LEU A 12 -19.09 9.47 34.06
N GLY A 13 -19.42 10.73 34.34
CA GLY A 13 -18.50 11.65 35.00
C GLY A 13 -18.02 11.12 36.36
N LYS A 14 -18.90 10.55 37.20
CA LYS A 14 -18.52 9.92 38.47
C LYS A 14 -17.63 8.70 38.30
N LEU A 15 -17.87 7.90 37.26
CA LEU A 15 -17.00 6.78 36.92
C LEU A 15 -15.59 7.25 36.56
N PHE A 16 -15.46 8.22 35.68
CA PHE A 16 -14.17 8.80 35.30
C PHE A 16 -13.47 9.47 36.48
N GLU A 17 -14.19 10.17 37.36
CA GLU A 17 -13.67 10.73 38.58
C GLU A 17 -13.07 9.65 39.50
N THR A 18 -13.76 8.51 39.63
CA THR A 18 -13.27 7.39 40.46
C THR A 18 -12.03 6.74 39.84
N ILE A 19 -12.05 6.52 38.53
CA ILE A 19 -10.90 6.00 37.77
C ILE A 19 -9.70 6.92 37.94
N GLY A 20 -9.90 8.22 37.83
CA GLY A 20 -8.84 9.21 37.99
C GLY A 20 -8.19 9.22 39.38
N ALA A 21 -9.04 9.18 40.42
CA ALA A 21 -8.55 9.09 41.80
C ALA A 21 -7.75 7.80 42.02
N TRP A 22 -8.29 6.68 41.61
CA TRP A 22 -7.62 5.38 41.72
C TRP A 22 -6.29 5.34 40.94
N SER A 23 -6.27 5.84 39.69
CA SER A 23 -5.07 5.91 38.86
C SER A 23 -3.98 6.79 39.51
N TYR A 24 -4.34 7.89 40.10
CA TYR A 24 -3.39 8.73 40.83
C TYR A 24 -2.81 8.03 42.05
N ASP A 25 -3.68 7.39 42.86
CA ASP A 25 -3.29 6.70 44.09
C ASP A 25 -2.39 5.46 43.75
N HIS A 26 -2.65 4.79 42.61
CA HIS A 26 -1.93 3.58 42.16
C HIS A 26 -1.09 3.83 40.90
N ARG A 27 -0.55 5.05 40.73
CA ARG A 27 0.15 5.48 39.50
C ARG A 27 1.22 4.52 38.99
N TRP A 28 1.97 3.89 39.91
CA TRP A 28 3.00 2.92 39.52
C TRP A 28 2.42 1.64 38.95
N VAL A 29 1.31 1.17 39.54
CA VAL A 29 0.59 -0.02 39.01
C VAL A 29 0.03 0.29 37.65
N VAL A 30 -0.58 1.45 37.48
CA VAL A 30 -1.13 1.88 36.16
C VAL A 30 -0.02 1.98 35.12
N LEU A 31 1.11 2.58 35.44
CA LEU A 31 2.25 2.67 34.52
C LEU A 31 2.78 1.30 34.13
N ILE A 32 3.03 0.41 35.11
CA ILE A 32 3.53 -0.94 34.83
C ILE A 32 2.53 -1.72 33.98
N ALA A 33 1.23 -1.67 34.32
CA ALA A 33 0.18 -2.33 33.54
C ALA A 33 0.09 -1.78 32.12
N SER A 34 0.19 -0.45 31.94
CA SER A 34 0.21 0.17 30.62
C SER A 34 1.39 -0.33 29.79
N PHE A 35 2.61 -0.32 30.32
CA PHE A 35 3.78 -0.82 29.61
C PHE A 35 3.70 -2.34 29.33
N ALA A 36 3.09 -3.12 30.22
CA ALA A 36 2.84 -4.54 29.97
C ALA A 36 1.87 -4.73 28.79
N VAL A 37 0.75 -3.98 28.77
CA VAL A 37 -0.20 -3.99 27.63
C VAL A 37 0.50 -3.57 26.34
N TRP A 38 1.35 -2.54 26.41
CA TRP A 38 2.11 -2.10 25.23
C TRP A 38 3.10 -3.15 24.73
N GLY A 39 3.80 -3.86 25.63
CA GLY A 39 4.68 -4.96 25.28
C GLY A 39 3.93 -6.12 24.62
N VAL A 40 2.75 -6.47 25.15
CA VAL A 40 1.87 -7.48 24.56
C VAL A 40 1.36 -7.02 23.20
N ALA A 41 0.93 -5.76 23.08
CA ALA A 41 0.51 -5.19 21.81
C ALA A 41 1.65 -5.18 20.79
N GLY A 42 2.88 -4.87 21.19
CA GLY A 42 4.05 -4.96 20.31
C GLY A 42 4.32 -6.37 19.81
N TYR A 43 4.15 -7.38 20.66
CA TYR A 43 4.31 -8.77 20.28
C TYR A 43 3.29 -9.21 19.21
N PHE A 44 2.02 -8.90 19.40
CA PHE A 44 0.99 -9.22 18.41
C PHE A 44 1.07 -8.33 17.16
N GLY A 45 1.45 -7.07 17.32
CA GLY A 45 1.66 -6.17 16.20
C GLY A 45 2.82 -6.59 15.29
N ALA A 46 3.83 -7.28 15.82
CA ALA A 46 4.93 -7.81 15.03
C ALA A 46 4.50 -8.95 14.07
N SER A 47 3.32 -9.54 14.27
CA SER A 47 2.76 -10.55 13.37
C SER A 47 1.82 -9.97 12.31
N ALA A 48 1.57 -8.65 12.32
CA ALA A 48 0.76 -8.00 11.31
C ALA A 48 1.47 -8.04 9.95
N ARG A 49 0.75 -8.45 8.92
CA ARG A 49 1.26 -8.53 7.55
C ARG A 49 0.93 -7.25 6.79
N ILE A 50 1.78 -6.90 5.85
CA ILE A 50 1.51 -5.80 4.91
C ILE A 50 1.20 -6.41 3.55
N ASP A 51 0.03 -6.08 3.01
CA ASP A 51 -0.40 -6.50 1.69
C ASP A 51 -1.14 -5.36 0.99
N ASN A 52 -0.52 -4.81 -0.04
CA ASN A 52 -1.09 -3.73 -0.85
C ASN A 52 -1.69 -4.25 -2.17
N SER A 53 -1.83 -5.57 -2.33
CA SER A 53 -2.47 -6.15 -3.51
C SER A 53 -3.95 -5.80 -3.58
N VAL A 54 -4.53 -5.83 -4.77
CA VAL A 54 -5.97 -5.61 -4.97
C VAL A 54 -6.80 -6.64 -4.20
N ALA A 55 -6.30 -7.88 -4.06
CA ALA A 55 -6.96 -8.94 -3.30
C ALA A 55 -7.15 -8.59 -1.80
N ALA A 56 -6.24 -7.82 -1.22
CA ALA A 56 -6.32 -7.41 0.20
C ALA A 56 -7.51 -6.50 0.52
N PHE A 57 -8.15 -5.89 -0.51
CA PHE A 57 -9.33 -5.03 -0.31
C PHE A 57 -10.64 -5.82 -0.18
N PHE A 58 -10.64 -7.09 -0.52
CA PHE A 58 -11.84 -7.90 -0.48
C PHE A 58 -11.92 -8.72 0.81
N ASP A 59 -13.10 -8.82 1.36
CA ASP A 59 -13.40 -9.82 2.39
C ASP A 59 -13.40 -11.20 1.71
N THR A 60 -12.63 -12.14 2.25
CA THR A 60 -12.53 -13.51 1.73
C THR A 60 -13.87 -14.26 1.71
N ASP A 61 -14.82 -13.84 2.56
CA ASP A 61 -16.18 -14.38 2.63
C ASP A 61 -17.17 -13.66 1.68
N ASP A 62 -16.75 -12.62 0.95
CA ASP A 62 -17.60 -11.91 0.00
C ASP A 62 -17.86 -12.77 -1.25
N PRO A 63 -19.12 -12.98 -1.65
CA PRO A 63 -19.45 -13.70 -2.89
C PRO A 63 -18.82 -13.07 -4.15
N THR A 64 -18.58 -11.76 -4.16
CA THR A 64 -17.92 -11.05 -5.25
C THR A 64 -16.46 -11.46 -5.36
N TYR A 65 -15.79 -11.64 -4.22
CA TYR A 65 -14.43 -12.15 -4.19
C TYR A 65 -14.35 -13.59 -4.67
N GLY A 66 -15.31 -14.44 -4.29
CA GLY A 66 -15.43 -15.80 -4.82
C GLY A 66 -15.54 -15.84 -6.34
N ALA A 67 -16.39 -14.98 -6.93
CA ALA A 67 -16.52 -14.86 -8.38
C ALA A 67 -15.23 -14.34 -9.05
N TYR A 68 -14.50 -13.45 -8.41
CA TYR A 68 -13.19 -12.99 -8.88
C TYR A 68 -12.15 -14.11 -8.88
N LEU A 69 -12.14 -14.96 -7.85
CA LEU A 69 -11.25 -16.12 -7.79
C LEU A 69 -11.58 -17.13 -8.91
N GLU A 70 -12.88 -17.43 -9.15
CA GLU A 70 -13.32 -18.28 -10.26
C GLU A 70 -12.89 -17.70 -11.62
N TYR A 71 -13.01 -16.39 -11.81
CA TYR A 71 -12.53 -15.71 -13.00
C TYR A 71 -11.01 -15.92 -13.19
N ARG A 72 -10.22 -15.76 -12.13
CA ARG A 72 -8.76 -15.95 -12.18
C ARG A 72 -8.35 -17.41 -12.40
N GLU A 73 -9.16 -18.37 -11.96
CA GLU A 73 -8.92 -19.79 -12.27
C GLU A 73 -9.18 -20.10 -13.75
N GLU A 74 -10.18 -19.46 -14.35
CA GLU A 74 -10.59 -19.75 -15.74
C GLU A 74 -9.77 -18.93 -16.75
N PHE A 75 -9.45 -17.67 -16.46
CA PHE A 75 -8.79 -16.73 -17.36
C PHE A 75 -7.34 -16.39 -16.97
N GLU A 76 -6.81 -17.08 -15.96
CA GLU A 76 -5.46 -16.92 -15.41
C GLU A 76 -5.23 -15.61 -14.65
N SER A 77 -3.96 -15.16 -14.56
CA SER A 77 -3.62 -13.98 -13.78
C SER A 77 -4.00 -12.68 -14.48
N ASP A 78 -4.57 -11.74 -13.74
CA ASP A 78 -4.76 -10.35 -14.14
C ASP A 78 -3.61 -9.45 -13.64
N GLU A 79 -2.60 -10.06 -13.00
CA GLU A 79 -1.43 -9.35 -12.48
C GLU A 79 -0.42 -9.13 -13.61
N ILE A 80 -0.36 -7.90 -14.07
CA ILE A 80 0.50 -7.51 -15.19
C ILE A 80 1.39 -6.31 -14.82
N ALA A 81 2.60 -6.30 -15.38
CA ALA A 81 3.35 -5.08 -15.56
C ALA A 81 3.20 -4.63 -17.02
N TYR A 82 2.61 -3.47 -17.23
CA TYR A 82 2.36 -2.91 -18.54
C TYR A 82 3.36 -1.79 -18.81
N ILE A 83 4.29 -2.02 -19.73
CA ILE A 83 5.41 -1.13 -20.03
C ILE A 83 5.13 -0.48 -21.38
N VAL A 84 4.81 0.80 -21.38
CA VAL A 84 4.64 1.59 -22.61
C VAL A 84 5.96 2.22 -22.96
N TYR A 85 6.32 2.21 -24.25
CA TYR A 85 7.54 2.84 -24.72
C TYR A 85 7.29 3.81 -25.88
N ARG A 86 8.15 4.83 -25.94
CA ARG A 86 8.21 5.82 -27.04
C ARG A 86 9.67 6.00 -27.48
N THR A 87 9.89 6.10 -28.79
CA THR A 87 11.19 6.42 -29.36
C THR A 87 11.06 7.53 -30.42
N GLU A 88 12.14 8.27 -30.67
CA GLU A 88 12.14 9.31 -31.74
C GLU A 88 11.90 8.72 -33.12
N GLY A 89 12.27 7.46 -33.36
CA GLY A 89 12.04 6.75 -34.62
C GLY A 89 10.67 6.16 -34.78
N GLY A 90 9.81 6.26 -33.76
CA GLY A 90 8.52 5.59 -33.68
C GLY A 90 8.63 4.06 -33.48
N VAL A 91 7.49 3.42 -33.26
CA VAL A 91 7.42 1.98 -32.97
C VAL A 91 7.93 1.15 -34.15
N TRP A 92 7.54 1.51 -35.37
CA TRP A 92 7.87 0.77 -36.60
C TRP A 92 9.20 1.16 -37.19
N ASN A 93 10.27 1.12 -36.40
CA ASN A 93 11.65 1.30 -36.80
C ASN A 93 12.43 0.02 -36.54
N LEU A 94 13.29 -0.41 -37.45
CA LEU A 94 14.05 -1.66 -37.32
C LEU A 94 14.95 -1.70 -36.08
N ASP A 95 15.59 -0.59 -35.75
CA ASP A 95 16.44 -0.54 -34.54
C ASP A 95 15.59 -0.63 -33.29
N THR A 96 14.48 0.13 -33.23
CA THR A 96 13.51 0.03 -32.14
C THR A 96 13.01 -1.41 -31.98
N MET A 97 12.58 -2.05 -33.05
CA MET A 97 12.03 -3.42 -32.98
C MET A 97 13.06 -4.44 -32.49
N ARG A 98 14.33 -4.36 -32.92
CA ARG A 98 15.40 -5.22 -32.40
C ARG A 98 15.67 -5.02 -30.90
N ARG A 99 15.64 -3.77 -30.47
CA ARG A 99 15.82 -3.45 -29.06
C ARG A 99 14.64 -3.94 -28.20
N ILE A 100 13.43 -3.87 -28.74
CA ILE A 100 12.24 -4.41 -28.06
C ILE A 100 12.24 -5.94 -28.05
N GLU A 101 12.69 -6.60 -29.10
CA GLU A 101 12.90 -8.05 -29.11
C GLU A 101 13.90 -8.48 -28.01
N GLN A 102 15.03 -7.79 -27.91
CA GLN A 102 16.03 -8.03 -26.85
C GLN A 102 15.44 -7.74 -25.46
N LEU A 103 14.68 -6.66 -25.34
CA LEU A 103 14.01 -6.30 -24.07
C LEU A 103 13.01 -7.37 -23.65
N THR A 104 12.19 -7.86 -24.60
CA THR A 104 11.22 -8.92 -24.35
C THR A 104 11.88 -10.18 -23.79
N ALA A 105 12.96 -10.63 -24.44
CA ALA A 105 13.74 -11.78 -23.97
C ALA A 105 14.41 -11.52 -22.59
N ALA A 106 14.96 -10.34 -22.37
CA ALA A 106 15.58 -10.01 -21.09
C ALA A 106 14.56 -9.95 -19.94
N LEU A 107 13.37 -9.44 -20.20
CA LEU A 107 12.26 -9.43 -19.21
C LEU A 107 11.80 -10.84 -18.89
N GLU A 108 11.67 -11.71 -19.90
CA GLU A 108 11.25 -13.10 -19.73
C GLU A 108 12.28 -13.93 -18.94
N ASP A 109 13.56 -13.73 -19.21
CA ASP A 109 14.65 -14.51 -18.60
C ASP A 109 15.03 -14.05 -17.19
N GLU A 110 14.93 -12.74 -16.89
CA GLU A 110 15.57 -12.16 -15.71
C GLU A 110 14.58 -11.62 -14.66
N VAL A 111 13.31 -11.35 -15.03
CA VAL A 111 12.32 -10.85 -14.06
C VAL A 111 11.75 -12.01 -13.24
N PRO A 112 11.78 -11.93 -11.89
CA PRO A 112 11.19 -12.98 -11.06
C PRO A 112 9.67 -13.07 -11.25
N PHE A 113 9.12 -14.27 -11.13
CA PHE A 113 7.68 -14.56 -11.18
C PHE A 113 6.98 -14.25 -12.50
N VAL A 114 7.72 -14.09 -13.59
CA VAL A 114 7.16 -13.94 -14.91
C VAL A 114 6.54 -15.25 -15.38
N LYS A 115 5.36 -15.16 -15.97
CA LYS A 115 4.71 -16.25 -16.68
C LYS A 115 4.97 -16.14 -18.18
N GLU A 116 4.74 -14.96 -18.74
CA GLU A 116 4.88 -14.68 -20.16
C GLU A 116 5.17 -13.20 -20.40
N VAL A 117 5.95 -12.90 -21.42
CA VAL A 117 6.18 -11.52 -21.87
C VAL A 117 5.71 -11.38 -23.31
N THR A 118 4.75 -10.49 -23.54
CA THR A 118 4.18 -10.24 -24.86
C THR A 118 4.52 -8.84 -25.35
N SER A 119 5.07 -8.75 -26.54
CA SER A 119 5.31 -7.49 -27.25
C SER A 119 5.01 -7.65 -28.74
N LEU A 120 5.21 -6.61 -29.54
CA LEU A 120 5.11 -6.74 -31.00
C LEU A 120 6.16 -7.70 -31.58
N SER A 121 7.21 -8.06 -30.87
CA SER A 121 8.24 -8.99 -31.38
C SER A 121 7.80 -10.44 -31.36
N ASN A 122 7.00 -10.86 -30.41
CA ASN A 122 6.57 -12.24 -30.20
C ASN A 122 5.05 -12.43 -30.10
N ALA A 123 4.25 -11.36 -30.32
CA ALA A 123 2.80 -11.50 -30.30
C ALA A 123 2.32 -12.48 -31.35
N GLU A 124 1.47 -13.44 -30.97
CA GLU A 124 0.85 -14.36 -31.90
C GLU A 124 -0.02 -13.62 -32.91
N PHE A 125 0.17 -13.91 -34.22
CA PHE A 125 -0.61 -13.33 -35.27
C PHE A 125 -1.44 -14.42 -35.97
N MET A 126 -2.76 -14.17 -35.99
CA MET A 126 -3.72 -15.09 -36.62
C MET A 126 -4.15 -14.55 -37.98
N GLU A 127 -3.97 -15.35 -39.01
CA GLU A 127 -4.39 -15.05 -40.41
C GLU A 127 -5.20 -16.20 -40.97
N GLY A 128 -6.29 -15.89 -41.65
CA GLY A 128 -7.09 -16.91 -42.32
C GLY A 128 -6.36 -17.48 -43.54
N ALA A 129 -6.31 -18.79 -43.64
CA ALA A 129 -5.75 -19.51 -44.78
C ALA A 129 -6.83 -20.27 -45.56
N PRO A 130 -6.84 -20.22 -46.91
CA PRO A 130 -7.75 -21.02 -47.71
C PRO A 130 -7.45 -22.53 -47.58
N PRO A 131 -8.46 -23.43 -47.60
CA PRO A 131 -9.88 -23.12 -47.83
C PRO A 131 -10.67 -22.70 -46.60
N ASP A 132 -10.33 -23.07 -45.40
CA ASP A 132 -11.01 -22.75 -44.12
C ASP A 132 -10.08 -23.00 -42.92
N ASP A 133 -8.82 -22.68 -43.07
CA ASP A 133 -7.76 -22.88 -42.04
C ASP A 133 -7.35 -21.55 -41.40
N ILE A 134 -6.70 -21.62 -40.22
CA ILE A 134 -6.14 -20.49 -39.50
C ILE A 134 -4.66 -20.75 -39.33
N LEU A 135 -3.83 -19.83 -39.81
CA LEU A 135 -2.40 -19.80 -39.51
C LEU A 135 -2.17 -18.97 -38.28
N VAL A 136 -1.45 -19.53 -37.32
CA VAL A 136 -0.97 -18.84 -36.10
C VAL A 136 0.55 -18.85 -36.14
N TYR A 137 1.16 -17.70 -36.01
CA TYR A 137 2.61 -17.53 -35.96
C TYR A 137 3.00 -16.28 -35.21
N ASP A 138 4.20 -16.23 -34.66
CA ASP A 138 4.71 -15.05 -34.02
C ASP A 138 4.96 -13.95 -35.04
N LEU A 139 4.52 -12.73 -34.72
CA LEU A 139 4.49 -11.61 -35.64
C LEU A 139 5.85 -11.29 -36.27
N LEU A 140 6.94 -11.44 -35.56
CA LEU A 140 8.31 -11.24 -36.00
C LEU A 140 9.17 -12.51 -35.91
N ALA A 141 8.56 -13.72 -36.01
CA ALA A 141 9.32 -14.98 -36.05
C ALA A 141 10.45 -14.95 -37.09
N ASP A 142 10.15 -14.35 -38.26
CA ASP A 142 11.15 -13.99 -39.27
C ASP A 142 11.37 -12.48 -39.23
N PHE A 143 12.37 -12.02 -38.48
CA PHE A 143 12.66 -10.60 -38.34
C PHE A 143 12.96 -9.96 -39.70
N PRO A 144 12.29 -8.86 -40.08
CA PRO A 144 12.43 -8.29 -41.43
C PRO A 144 13.83 -7.69 -41.64
N GLU A 145 14.45 -7.96 -42.78
CA GLU A 145 15.78 -7.46 -43.13
C GLU A 145 15.77 -5.97 -43.54
N SER A 146 14.60 -5.45 -43.91
CA SER A 146 14.43 -4.08 -44.41
C SER A 146 13.29 -3.32 -43.72
N GLN A 147 13.41 -2.01 -43.71
CA GLN A 147 12.36 -1.11 -43.21
C GLN A 147 11.03 -1.27 -43.97
N ASP A 148 11.10 -1.52 -45.29
CA ASP A 148 9.90 -1.76 -46.09
C ASP A 148 9.21 -3.08 -45.69
N GLY A 149 9.99 -4.11 -45.35
CA GLY A 149 9.47 -5.36 -44.81
C GLY A 149 8.72 -5.14 -43.50
N LEU A 150 9.29 -4.33 -42.61
CA LEU A 150 8.63 -3.97 -41.35
C LEU A 150 7.33 -3.18 -41.55
N TYR A 151 7.28 -2.29 -42.54
CA TYR A 151 6.05 -1.57 -42.87
C TYR A 151 4.93 -2.46 -43.39
N LEU A 152 5.26 -3.55 -44.09
CA LEU A 152 4.27 -4.55 -44.50
C LEU A 152 3.65 -5.25 -43.26
N ILE A 153 4.46 -5.56 -42.25
CA ILE A 153 3.98 -6.12 -40.99
C ILE A 153 3.10 -5.12 -40.27
N ARG A 154 3.56 -3.86 -40.15
CA ARG A 154 2.74 -2.76 -39.60
C ARG A 154 1.36 -2.71 -40.23
N ASP A 155 1.29 -2.72 -41.55
CA ASP A 155 0.02 -2.58 -42.27
C ASP A 155 -0.95 -3.77 -42.04
N LYS A 156 -0.42 -4.93 -41.66
CA LYS A 156 -1.21 -6.08 -41.21
C LYS A 156 -1.72 -5.86 -39.75
N VAL A 157 -0.84 -5.47 -38.87
CA VAL A 157 -1.11 -5.27 -37.43
C VAL A 157 -2.13 -4.15 -37.22
N MET A 158 -1.94 -3.01 -37.89
CA MET A 158 -2.81 -1.84 -37.75
C MET A 158 -4.25 -2.07 -38.23
N LYS A 159 -4.51 -3.16 -38.98
CA LYS A 159 -5.87 -3.57 -39.37
C LYS A 159 -6.58 -4.45 -38.32
N LYS A 160 -5.86 -4.88 -37.30
CA LYS A 160 -6.36 -5.80 -36.28
C LYS A 160 -6.58 -5.07 -34.97
N PRO A 161 -7.83 -4.83 -34.54
CA PRO A 161 -8.14 -4.11 -33.30
C PRO A 161 -7.55 -4.74 -32.05
N ILE A 162 -7.22 -6.03 -32.06
CA ILE A 162 -6.66 -6.72 -30.91
C ILE A 162 -5.24 -6.20 -30.54
N TYR A 163 -4.47 -5.73 -31.52
CA TYR A 163 -3.13 -5.19 -31.27
C TYR A 163 -3.13 -3.68 -31.08
N VAL A 164 -4.08 -2.98 -31.74
CA VAL A 164 -4.20 -1.53 -31.66
C VAL A 164 -4.89 -1.13 -30.35
N GLY A 165 -4.18 -0.39 -29.51
CA GLY A 165 -4.62 -0.02 -28.16
C GLY A 165 -4.10 -0.95 -27.06
N GLY A 166 -3.62 -2.17 -27.43
CA GLY A 166 -2.96 -3.08 -26.51
C GLY A 166 -1.42 -3.06 -26.67
N LEU A 167 -0.92 -3.37 -27.86
CA LEU A 167 0.53 -3.46 -28.13
C LEU A 167 1.08 -2.25 -28.90
N VAL A 168 0.24 -1.51 -29.60
CA VAL A 168 0.62 -0.32 -30.35
C VAL A 168 -0.49 0.71 -30.34
N SER A 169 -0.16 1.99 -30.25
CA SER A 169 -1.14 3.08 -30.35
C SER A 169 -1.63 3.27 -31.80
N GLY A 170 -2.84 3.82 -31.95
CA GLY A 170 -3.45 4.04 -33.27
C GLY A 170 -2.65 4.96 -34.21
N ASP A 171 -1.83 5.83 -33.67
CA ASP A 171 -0.88 6.71 -34.37
C ASP A 171 0.51 6.07 -34.57
N SER A 172 0.73 4.91 -34.01
CA SER A 172 2.03 4.20 -34.02
C SER A 172 3.18 4.94 -33.32
N GLU A 173 2.90 5.89 -32.44
CA GLU A 173 3.91 6.60 -31.66
C GLU A 173 4.33 5.84 -30.40
N LEU A 174 3.40 5.06 -29.83
CA LEU A 174 3.60 4.30 -28.60
C LEU A 174 3.51 2.80 -28.91
N GLY A 175 4.43 2.05 -28.33
CA GLY A 175 4.34 0.60 -28.26
C GLY A 175 4.24 0.14 -26.82
N ALA A 176 3.92 -1.13 -26.61
CA ALA A 176 3.83 -1.72 -25.28
C ALA A 176 4.49 -3.09 -25.21
N VAL A 177 4.99 -3.41 -24.03
CA VAL A 177 5.41 -4.74 -23.59
C VAL A 177 4.57 -5.10 -22.37
N ILE A 178 3.91 -6.24 -22.41
CA ILE A 178 3.07 -6.77 -21.34
C ILE A 178 3.85 -7.89 -20.67
N VAL A 179 4.12 -7.75 -19.40
CA VAL A 179 4.73 -8.79 -18.57
C VAL A 179 3.64 -9.37 -17.70
N GLU A 180 3.21 -10.58 -18.04
CA GLU A 180 2.22 -11.32 -17.29
C GLU A 180 2.91 -12.09 -16.16
N MET A 181 2.38 -11.96 -14.95
CA MET A 181 2.98 -12.56 -13.76
C MET A 181 2.30 -13.89 -13.44
N THR A 182 2.99 -14.77 -12.73
CA THR A 182 2.37 -15.92 -12.10
C THR A 182 1.32 -15.46 -11.10
N ARG A 183 0.21 -16.20 -10.98
CA ARG A 183 -0.90 -15.82 -10.11
C ARG A 183 -0.48 -15.78 -8.65
N SER A 184 -0.54 -14.60 -8.04
CA SER A 184 -0.17 -14.40 -6.63
C SER A 184 -1.31 -14.63 -5.64
N GLY A 185 -2.55 -14.55 -6.06
CA GLY A 185 -3.68 -14.56 -5.15
C GLY A 185 -4.41 -15.90 -4.98
N VAL A 186 -4.16 -16.88 -5.84
CA VAL A 186 -4.88 -18.17 -5.85
C VAL A 186 -3.99 -19.32 -5.41
N ASP A 187 -2.71 -19.22 -5.70
CA ASP A 187 -1.77 -20.22 -5.28
C ASP A 187 -1.52 -20.10 -3.79
N SER A 188 -1.10 -21.18 -3.17
CA SER A 188 -0.95 -21.20 -1.73
C SER A 188 -0.22 -19.94 -1.27
N VAL A 189 -0.90 -19.13 -0.52
CA VAL A 189 -0.44 -17.84 0.01
C VAL A 189 0.98 -17.94 0.60
N ASP A 190 1.34 -19.13 1.06
CA ASP A 190 2.63 -19.46 1.65
C ASP A 190 3.77 -19.56 0.62
N GLU A 191 3.47 -19.83 -0.66
CA GLU A 191 4.49 -19.98 -1.69
C GLU A 191 4.76 -18.68 -2.46
N ILE A 192 3.74 -17.85 -2.65
CA ILE A 192 3.82 -16.65 -3.51
C ILE A 192 4.17 -15.39 -2.74
N ARG A 193 3.77 -15.33 -1.48
CA ARG A 193 4.13 -14.21 -0.58
C ARG A 193 5.51 -14.35 0.04
N LEU A 194 6.23 -15.42 -0.28
CA LEU A 194 7.61 -15.60 0.15
C LEU A 194 8.51 -14.60 -0.60
N ASP A 195 9.34 -13.88 0.15
CA ASP A 195 10.44 -13.15 -0.43
C ASP A 195 11.33 -14.13 -1.22
N PRO A 196 11.55 -13.93 -2.54
CA PRO A 196 12.40 -14.80 -3.33
C PRO A 196 13.85 -14.85 -2.83
N ASN A 197 14.25 -13.89 -2.00
CA ASN A 197 15.55 -13.85 -1.33
C ASN A 197 15.56 -14.60 0.01
N GLY A 198 14.52 -15.35 0.36
CA GLY A 198 14.44 -16.18 1.55
C GLY A 198 13.94 -15.45 2.79
N GLY A 199 13.17 -14.39 2.66
CA GLY A 199 12.49 -13.70 3.76
C GLY A 199 11.33 -14.51 4.34
N ASP A 200 10.84 -14.09 5.50
CA ASP A 200 9.85 -14.81 6.30
C ASP A 200 8.39 -14.74 5.76
N GLY A 201 8.17 -14.18 4.60
CA GLY A 201 6.84 -14.11 3.98
C GLY A 201 5.80 -13.29 4.76
N LEU A 202 6.23 -12.38 5.65
CA LEU A 202 5.32 -11.52 6.41
C LEU A 202 4.67 -10.44 5.56
N HIS A 203 5.31 -10.08 4.45
CA HIS A 203 4.86 -9.01 3.57
C HIS A 203 4.76 -9.53 2.14
N ASN A 204 3.77 -9.03 1.40
CA ASN A 204 3.66 -9.29 -0.04
C ASN A 204 4.62 -8.37 -0.81
N LEU A 205 5.90 -8.78 -0.90
CA LEU A 205 6.96 -8.04 -1.57
C LEU A 205 7.23 -8.53 -3.00
N TYR A 206 6.53 -9.54 -3.46
CA TYR A 206 6.73 -10.09 -4.79
C TYR A 206 6.56 -9.05 -5.92
N PRO A 207 5.55 -8.16 -5.92
CA PRO A 207 5.45 -7.12 -6.96
C PRO A 207 6.62 -6.14 -6.91
N GLN A 208 7.13 -5.85 -5.71
CA GLN A 208 8.31 -4.98 -5.52
C GLN A 208 9.54 -5.55 -6.20
N VAL A 209 9.85 -6.82 -5.93
CA VAL A 209 11.04 -7.49 -6.49
C VAL A 209 10.97 -7.57 -8.02
N SER A 210 9.79 -7.89 -8.58
CA SER A 210 9.59 -7.94 -10.01
C SER A 210 9.70 -6.55 -10.65
N PHE A 211 9.14 -5.53 -10.02
CA PHE A 211 9.21 -4.16 -10.50
C PHE A 211 10.64 -3.61 -10.49
N GLU A 212 11.40 -3.85 -9.43
CA GLU A 212 12.80 -3.46 -9.34
C GLU A 212 13.67 -4.13 -10.41
N ALA A 213 13.42 -5.40 -10.69
CA ALA A 213 14.09 -6.11 -11.76
C ALA A 213 13.75 -5.51 -13.14
N ILE A 214 12.48 -5.19 -13.40
CA ILE A 214 12.04 -4.50 -14.61
C ILE A 214 12.77 -3.15 -14.75
N GLU A 215 12.76 -2.31 -13.72
CA GLU A 215 13.43 -1.01 -13.74
C GLU A 215 14.92 -1.14 -14.01
N ALA A 216 15.59 -2.12 -13.39
CA ALA A 216 17.01 -2.36 -13.60
C ALA A 216 17.34 -2.77 -15.05
N ILE A 217 16.45 -3.55 -15.69
CA ILE A 217 16.59 -3.94 -17.10
C ILE A 217 16.39 -2.71 -18.00
N LEU A 218 15.31 -1.93 -17.78
CA LEU A 218 15.01 -0.76 -18.61
C LEU A 218 16.06 0.35 -18.51
N ALA A 219 16.78 0.43 -17.39
CA ALA A 219 17.85 1.40 -17.19
C ALA A 219 19.18 1.02 -17.90
N ARG A 220 19.26 -0.11 -18.61
CA ARG A 220 20.49 -0.55 -19.28
C ARG A 220 20.85 0.37 -20.44
N PRO A 221 22.17 0.57 -20.72
CA PRO A 221 22.63 1.44 -21.80
C PRO A 221 22.10 1.09 -23.20
N GLU A 222 21.80 -0.19 -23.44
CA GLU A 222 21.22 -0.67 -24.71
C GLU A 222 19.83 -0.11 -25.02
N TYR A 223 19.11 0.37 -23.98
CA TYR A 223 17.78 0.99 -24.12
C TYR A 223 17.82 2.51 -24.01
N GLU A 224 19.00 3.13 -23.99
CA GLU A 224 19.14 4.59 -23.99
C GLU A 224 18.42 5.23 -25.19
N GLY A 225 17.66 6.30 -24.94
CA GLY A 225 16.83 6.98 -25.95
C GLY A 225 15.44 6.40 -26.14
N ILE A 226 15.09 5.30 -25.48
CA ILE A 226 13.72 4.84 -25.33
C ILE A 226 13.15 5.44 -24.05
N GLN A 227 11.98 6.05 -24.17
CA GLN A 227 11.26 6.59 -23.02
C GLN A 227 10.23 5.55 -22.57
N PHE A 228 10.34 5.08 -21.33
CA PHE A 228 9.45 4.09 -20.75
C PHE A 228 8.45 4.71 -19.78
N PHE A 229 7.25 4.15 -19.72
CA PHE A 229 6.18 4.49 -18.79
C PHE A 229 5.60 3.18 -18.25
N HIS A 230 5.36 3.14 -16.96
CA HIS A 230 4.87 1.94 -16.27
C HIS A 230 3.43 2.10 -15.83
N THR A 231 2.66 1.03 -15.93
CA THR A 231 1.35 0.88 -15.32
C THR A 231 1.06 -0.61 -15.08
N GLY A 232 -0.13 -0.95 -14.65
CA GLY A 232 -0.52 -2.30 -14.28
C GLY A 232 -0.38 -2.56 -12.79
N ASP A 233 -0.87 -3.70 -12.36
CA ASP A 233 -0.96 -4.05 -10.94
C ASP A 233 0.41 -4.09 -10.26
N VAL A 234 1.40 -4.69 -10.90
CA VAL A 234 2.78 -4.80 -10.39
C VAL A 234 3.39 -3.43 -10.10
N ALA A 235 3.28 -2.48 -11.04
CA ALA A 235 3.84 -1.14 -10.89
C ALA A 235 3.11 -0.35 -9.78
N ILE A 236 1.79 -0.47 -9.71
CA ILE A 236 0.97 0.21 -8.70
C ILE A 236 1.30 -0.33 -7.31
N ASN A 237 1.35 -1.65 -7.17
CA ASN A 237 1.63 -2.33 -5.90
C ASN A 237 3.04 -2.00 -5.38
N ALA A 238 4.05 -2.09 -6.26
CA ALA A 238 5.43 -1.71 -5.92
C ALA A 238 5.53 -0.23 -5.52
N THR A 239 4.81 0.67 -6.22
CA THR A 239 4.78 2.09 -5.87
C THR A 239 4.15 2.31 -4.49
N TYR A 240 3.06 1.62 -4.17
CA TYR A 240 2.47 1.68 -2.84
C TYR A 240 3.44 1.19 -1.77
N ASN A 241 4.11 0.05 -1.99
CA ASN A 241 5.09 -0.46 -1.05
C ASN A 241 6.22 0.55 -0.81
N THR A 242 6.79 1.13 -1.86
CA THR A 242 7.83 2.15 -1.75
C THR A 242 7.36 3.37 -0.97
N VAL A 243 6.20 3.94 -1.33
CA VAL A 243 5.65 5.14 -0.67
C VAL A 243 5.32 4.88 0.80
N PHE A 244 4.70 3.73 1.12
CA PHE A 244 4.23 3.45 2.47
C PHE A 244 5.31 2.88 3.39
N ILE A 245 6.26 2.08 2.86
CA ILE A 245 7.24 1.39 3.69
C ILE A 245 8.55 2.17 3.76
N GLU A 246 9.03 2.72 2.63
CA GLU A 246 10.41 3.16 2.54
C GLU A 246 10.63 4.67 2.55
N GLU A 247 9.83 5.47 1.83
CA GLU A 247 10.22 6.85 1.52
C GLU A 247 9.31 7.93 2.12
N ASP A 248 8.10 8.09 1.59
CA ASP A 248 7.32 9.31 1.82
C ASP A 248 6.60 9.32 3.18
N LEU A 249 5.94 8.23 3.54
CA LEU A 249 5.13 8.19 4.76
C LEU A 249 5.97 8.33 6.03
N PRO A 250 7.14 7.65 6.20
CA PRO A 250 7.99 7.86 7.36
C PRO A 250 8.49 9.29 7.50
N VAL A 251 8.86 9.94 6.39
CA VAL A 251 9.33 11.33 6.38
C VAL A 251 8.20 12.30 6.74
N LEU A 252 7.02 12.14 6.13
CA LEU A 252 5.85 12.96 6.41
C LEU A 252 5.36 12.79 7.85
N MET A 253 5.35 11.55 8.36
CA MET A 253 5.01 11.28 9.76
C MET A 253 6.03 11.91 10.71
N GLY A 254 7.32 11.77 10.45
CA GLY A 254 8.37 12.37 11.24
C GLY A 254 8.26 13.90 11.31
N LEU A 255 8.01 14.54 10.18
CA LEU A 255 7.79 15.99 10.10
C LEU A 255 6.51 16.41 10.86
N SER A 256 5.43 15.65 10.72
CA SER A 256 4.17 15.89 11.43
C SER A 256 4.37 15.79 12.95
N PHE A 257 5.05 14.75 13.43
CA PHE A 257 5.40 14.63 14.83
C PHE A 257 6.25 15.78 15.33
N LEU A 258 7.22 16.24 14.55
CA LEU A 258 8.05 17.39 14.90
C LEU A 258 7.21 18.66 15.06
N VAL A 259 6.35 18.97 14.10
CA VAL A 259 5.46 20.14 14.14
C VAL A 259 4.52 20.09 15.35
N ILE A 260 3.94 18.93 15.62
CA ILE A 260 3.07 18.71 16.78
C ILE A 260 3.86 18.89 18.09
N ALA A 261 5.05 18.30 18.19
CA ALA A 261 5.91 18.43 19.38
C ALA A 261 6.26 19.89 19.67
N LEU A 262 6.64 20.65 18.64
CA LEU A 262 6.93 22.08 18.77
C LEU A 262 5.70 22.88 19.20
N SER A 263 4.55 22.60 18.61
CA SER A 263 3.28 23.25 18.95
C SER A 263 2.89 22.99 20.41
N LEU A 264 2.96 21.73 20.85
CA LEU A 264 2.68 21.35 22.23
C LEU A 264 3.69 21.97 23.22
N ALA A 265 4.97 22.01 22.86
CA ALA A 265 6.01 22.65 23.67
C ALA A 265 5.77 24.15 23.85
N LEU A 266 5.33 24.84 22.81
CA LEU A 266 4.97 26.27 22.85
C LEU A 266 3.75 26.52 23.77
N VAL A 267 2.73 25.65 23.66
CA VAL A 267 1.49 25.79 24.45
C VAL A 267 1.71 25.46 25.91
N PHE A 268 2.24 24.29 26.22
CA PHE A 268 2.32 23.80 27.58
C PHE A 268 3.59 24.21 28.31
N ARG A 269 4.68 24.44 27.61
CA ARG A 269 5.99 24.83 28.17
C ARG A 269 6.50 23.91 29.29
N ARG A 270 6.02 22.66 29.31
CA ARG A 270 6.39 21.60 30.28
C ARG A 270 6.59 20.29 29.50
N PRO A 271 7.61 19.48 29.83
CA PRO A 271 7.87 18.20 29.13
C PRO A 271 6.67 17.25 29.11
N VAL A 272 5.93 17.20 30.22
CA VAL A 272 4.73 16.33 30.35
C VAL A 272 3.66 16.72 29.35
N GLY A 273 3.56 17.99 28.98
CA GLY A 273 2.61 18.47 27.97
C GLY A 273 2.94 18.03 26.54
N VAL A 274 4.16 17.57 26.30
CA VAL A 274 4.61 17.00 25.02
C VAL A 274 4.62 15.48 25.10
N ILE A 275 5.29 14.91 26.09
CA ILE A 275 5.48 13.46 26.23
C ILE A 275 4.14 12.74 26.43
N GLY A 276 3.22 13.32 27.22
CA GLY A 276 1.92 12.71 27.51
C GLY A 276 1.10 12.39 26.25
N PRO A 277 0.80 13.39 25.40
CA PRO A 277 0.08 13.16 24.15
C PRO A 277 0.76 12.12 23.25
N PHE A 278 2.08 12.19 23.08
CA PHE A 278 2.81 11.22 22.27
C PHE A 278 2.74 9.79 22.83
N MET A 279 2.78 9.63 24.14
CA MET A 279 2.57 8.32 24.77
C MET A 279 1.18 7.78 24.49
N VAL A 280 0.13 8.60 24.59
CA VAL A 280 -1.25 8.20 24.29
C VAL A 280 -1.37 7.74 22.83
N ILE A 281 -0.81 8.51 21.89
CA ILE A 281 -0.81 8.15 20.45
C ILE A 281 -0.05 6.84 20.22
N ALA A 282 1.13 6.68 20.80
CA ALA A 282 1.93 5.48 20.68
C ALA A 282 1.20 4.24 21.22
N PHE A 283 0.49 4.37 22.35
CA PHE A 283 -0.35 3.30 22.90
C PHE A 283 -1.53 2.97 21.97
N ALA A 284 -2.24 3.97 21.47
CA ALA A 284 -3.36 3.78 20.57
C ALA A 284 -2.92 3.08 19.28
N MET A 285 -1.79 3.50 18.72
CA MET A 285 -1.21 2.88 17.52
C MET A 285 -0.84 1.42 17.75
N ALA A 286 -0.12 1.14 18.84
CA ALA A 286 0.29 -0.22 19.18
C ALA A 286 -0.91 -1.16 19.37
N ILE A 287 -1.98 -0.67 20.02
CA ILE A 287 -3.21 -1.45 20.20
C ILE A 287 -3.92 -1.67 18.86
N SER A 288 -3.97 -0.67 17.98
CA SER A 288 -4.58 -0.79 16.66
C SER A 288 -3.86 -1.84 15.80
N VAL A 289 -2.54 -1.76 15.71
CA VAL A 289 -1.74 -2.75 14.96
C VAL A 289 -1.85 -4.15 15.58
N ALA A 290 -1.81 -4.24 16.92
CA ALA A 290 -1.98 -5.51 17.61
C ALA A 290 -3.36 -6.12 17.36
N THR A 291 -4.40 -5.32 17.26
CA THR A 291 -5.76 -5.79 16.98
C THR A 291 -5.83 -6.37 15.57
N ILE A 292 -5.22 -5.70 14.59
CA ILE A 292 -5.11 -6.20 13.21
C ILE A 292 -4.37 -7.54 13.19
N GLY A 293 -3.20 -7.63 13.80
CA GLY A 293 -2.42 -8.86 13.88
C GLY A 293 -3.14 -10.01 14.61
N LEU A 294 -3.94 -9.70 15.65
CA LEU A 294 -4.74 -10.69 16.38
C LEU A 294 -5.92 -11.23 15.57
N ILE A 295 -6.58 -10.38 14.78
CA ILE A 295 -7.72 -10.75 13.93
C ILE A 295 -7.22 -11.50 12.68
N GLY A 296 -5.93 -11.32 12.33
CA GLY A 296 -5.34 -11.91 11.13
C GLY A 296 -5.65 -11.11 9.86
N TRP A 297 -5.95 -9.82 10.00
CA TRP A 297 -6.11 -8.92 8.86
C TRP A 297 -4.75 -8.45 8.36
N ASP A 298 -4.69 -8.15 7.08
CA ASP A 298 -3.52 -7.54 6.48
C ASP A 298 -3.58 -6.00 6.60
N ILE A 299 -2.41 -5.38 6.68
CA ILE A 299 -2.26 -3.92 6.65
C ILE A 299 -2.11 -3.53 5.18
N ASP A 300 -3.06 -2.78 4.68
CA ASP A 300 -3.08 -2.22 3.34
C ASP A 300 -2.72 -0.72 3.33
N PHE A 301 -2.72 -0.10 2.16
CA PHE A 301 -2.43 1.33 2.04
C PHE A 301 -3.47 2.23 2.75
N LEU A 302 -4.72 1.78 2.92
CA LEU A 302 -5.75 2.53 3.64
C LEU A 302 -5.44 2.62 5.14
N PHE A 303 -4.66 1.67 5.65
CA PHE A 303 -4.16 1.75 7.02
C PHE A 303 -3.40 3.05 7.30
N GLY A 304 -2.78 3.66 6.29
CA GLY A 304 -2.09 4.96 6.41
C GLY A 304 -2.98 6.09 6.92
N LEU A 305 -4.31 5.97 6.82
CA LEU A 305 -5.28 6.92 7.39
C LEU A 305 -5.40 6.81 8.91
N ILE A 306 -5.20 5.62 9.47
CA ILE A 306 -5.36 5.36 10.92
C ILE A 306 -4.36 6.15 11.76
N PRO A 307 -3.05 6.16 11.47
CA PRO A 307 -2.10 7.01 12.17
C PRO A 307 -2.51 8.49 12.20
N THR A 308 -2.94 9.01 11.06
CA THR A 308 -3.34 10.41 10.94
C THR A 308 -4.55 10.74 11.81
N LEU A 309 -5.55 9.87 11.84
CA LEU A 309 -6.72 10.01 12.71
C LEU A 309 -6.34 9.92 14.18
N LEU A 310 -5.55 8.92 14.58
CA LEU A 310 -5.10 8.74 15.96
C LEU A 310 -4.27 9.91 16.45
N ILE A 311 -3.39 10.47 15.62
CA ILE A 311 -2.63 11.68 15.95
C ILE A 311 -3.59 12.84 16.17
N THR A 312 -4.52 13.08 15.26
CA THR A 312 -5.43 14.22 15.33
C THR A 312 -6.31 14.15 16.56
N VAL A 313 -6.98 13.03 16.79
CA VAL A 313 -7.88 12.85 17.94
C VAL A 313 -7.08 12.79 19.24
N GLY A 314 -6.00 12.00 19.27
CA GLY A 314 -5.17 11.84 20.46
C GLY A 314 -4.51 13.15 20.94
N VAL A 315 -4.07 14.00 20.01
CA VAL A 315 -3.56 15.34 20.35
C VAL A 315 -4.68 16.21 20.88
N ALA A 316 -5.83 16.27 20.20
CA ALA A 316 -6.96 17.11 20.59
C ALA A 316 -7.46 16.77 22.01
N ASP A 317 -7.68 15.50 22.29
CA ASP A 317 -8.12 15.02 23.60
C ASP A 317 -7.07 15.27 24.70
N SER A 318 -5.81 15.01 24.40
CA SER A 318 -4.72 15.23 25.33
C SER A 318 -4.56 16.72 25.67
N VAL A 319 -4.65 17.60 24.68
CA VAL A 319 -4.58 19.05 24.87
C VAL A 319 -5.75 19.53 25.73
N HIS A 320 -6.96 19.01 25.45
CA HIS A 320 -8.16 19.37 26.23
C HIS A 320 -8.01 18.91 27.68
N MET A 321 -7.64 17.66 27.91
CA MET A 321 -7.39 17.11 29.25
C MET A 321 -6.31 17.89 30.03
N LEU A 322 -5.17 18.14 29.40
CA LEU A 322 -4.04 18.83 30.07
C LEU A 322 -4.34 20.29 30.34
N SER A 323 -5.10 20.95 29.49
CA SER A 323 -5.53 22.34 29.69
C SER A 323 -6.46 22.46 30.89
N GLU A 324 -7.49 21.64 30.98
CA GLU A 324 -8.42 21.60 32.11
C GLU A 324 -7.71 21.19 33.39
N PHE A 325 -6.84 20.18 33.36
CA PHE A 325 -6.01 19.81 34.53
C PHE A 325 -5.18 20.98 35.00
N SER A 326 -4.53 21.74 34.13
CA SER A 326 -3.73 22.88 34.49
C SER A 326 -4.54 24.00 35.14
N ILE A 327 -5.80 24.19 34.77
CA ILE A 327 -6.73 25.12 35.36
C ILE A 327 -7.11 24.68 36.80
N TYR A 328 -7.49 23.39 36.95
CA TYR A 328 -7.87 22.88 38.27
C TYR A 328 -6.71 22.72 39.21
N GLU A 329 -5.49 22.34 38.76
CA GLU A 329 -4.29 22.31 39.57
C GLU A 329 -4.01 23.68 40.22
N ARG A 330 -4.16 24.76 39.43
CA ARG A 330 -3.97 26.13 39.93
C ARG A 330 -5.09 26.57 40.89
N ARG A 331 -6.33 26.12 40.66
CA ARG A 331 -7.50 26.55 41.48
C ARG A 331 -7.61 25.80 42.79
N LEU A 332 -7.34 24.51 42.79
CA LEU A 332 -7.54 23.62 43.93
C LEU A 332 -6.28 23.45 44.78
N GLY A 333 -5.08 23.64 44.18
CA GLY A 333 -3.80 23.47 44.89
C GLY A 333 -3.45 22.01 45.20
N ASP A 334 -4.35 21.05 44.88
CA ASP A 334 -4.17 19.62 45.06
C ASP A 334 -4.29 18.89 43.72
N ARG A 335 -3.28 18.08 43.41
CA ARG A 335 -3.19 17.36 42.12
C ARG A 335 -4.23 16.24 41.98
N ARG A 336 -4.51 15.56 43.08
CA ARG A 336 -5.46 14.46 43.09
C ARG A 336 -6.87 14.99 42.83
N ASP A 337 -7.26 16.05 43.48
CA ASP A 337 -8.59 16.67 43.29
C ASP A 337 -8.69 17.35 41.92
N ALA A 338 -7.58 17.90 41.41
CA ALA A 338 -7.51 18.43 40.06
C ALA A 338 -7.77 17.32 39.00
N ILE A 339 -7.11 16.16 39.12
CA ILE A 339 -7.32 15.00 38.25
C ILE A 339 -8.78 14.52 38.31
N ARG A 340 -9.32 14.36 39.52
CA ARG A 340 -10.72 13.95 39.71
C ARG A 340 -11.67 14.87 38.96
N ARG A 341 -11.51 16.18 39.14
CA ARG A 341 -12.40 17.18 38.56
C ARG A 341 -12.25 17.27 37.07
N THR A 342 -11.04 17.17 36.56
CA THR A 342 -10.77 17.13 35.12
C THR A 342 -11.47 15.94 34.47
N LEU A 343 -11.25 14.73 34.98
CA LEU A 343 -11.83 13.51 34.42
C LEU A 343 -13.35 13.47 34.55
N TYR A 344 -13.91 14.03 35.62
CA TYR A 344 -15.36 14.16 35.72
C TYR A 344 -15.97 14.97 34.58
N LEU A 345 -15.29 16.04 34.15
CA LEU A 345 -15.81 16.96 33.12
C LEU A 345 -15.43 16.57 31.71
N VAL A 346 -14.19 16.16 31.51
CA VAL A 346 -13.61 15.93 30.17
C VAL A 346 -13.66 14.45 29.78
N GLY A 347 -13.67 13.53 30.73
CA GLY A 347 -13.69 12.09 30.45
C GLY A 347 -14.89 11.64 29.59
N PRO A 348 -16.11 12.00 29.96
CA PRO A 348 -17.28 11.60 29.15
C PRO A 348 -17.27 12.13 27.69
N PRO A 349 -16.95 13.41 27.42
CA PRO A 349 -16.82 13.89 26.04
C PRO A 349 -15.72 13.20 25.20
N CYS A 350 -14.60 12.82 25.82
CA CYS A 350 -13.52 12.12 25.10
C CYS A 350 -13.84 10.64 24.80
N LEU A 351 -14.90 10.08 25.42
CA LEU A 351 -15.37 8.73 25.13
C LEU A 351 -16.40 8.68 23.98
N LEU A 352 -17.08 9.80 23.71
CA LEU A 352 -18.15 9.92 22.72
C LEU A 352 -17.63 10.38 21.37
#